data_036287286a50d0b6dbc427612c70aa8f
#
_entry.id   036287286a50d0b6dbc427612c70aa8f
#
_cell.length_a   1.000
_cell.length_b   1.000
_cell.length_c   1.000
_cell.angle_alpha   90.00
_cell.angle_beta   90.00
_cell.angle_gamma   90.00
#
_symmetry.space_group_name_H-M   'P 1'
#
loop_
_entity.id
_entity.type
_entity.pdbx_description
1 polymer ?
#
loop_
_entity_poly.entity_id
_entity_poly.type
_entity_poly.pdbx_seq_one_letter_code
_entity_poly.pdbx_strand_id
1 'polypeptide(L)'
;MSELLSTSGNRLLGLCDDASRAVASSIRDMIGTASGGQMVNMGADGTPTKVIDRAAENAVLDVLQSSGMGFLVLSEERGEVRIGENPDHFLHLDPLDGTFNAISGIPFYALSIYISGDDCRLGYIYDLARGQRFYAEAGRGAYAGSGERICVSRNEDFKNFSISAYTIRPNTGRITGIGNRVRRIRTLGSASLEMALVARGMLDAFVDLRGMMRVVDVAAGILIIEEAGGRVSDSDGNQLHMAGDM
;
A
#
# COMPACT_ATOMS: atom_id res chain seq x y z
N MET A 1 -10.49 27.81 -4.93
CA MET A 1 -9.62 26.61 -4.92
C MET A 1 -10.54 25.42 -5.08
N SER A 2 -10.43 24.65 -6.18
CA SER A 2 -11.16 23.37 -6.26
C SER A 2 -10.65 22.48 -5.14
N GLU A 3 -11.55 21.87 -4.38
CA GLU A 3 -11.18 20.87 -3.39
C GLU A 3 -10.50 19.71 -4.11
N LEU A 4 -9.34 19.25 -3.60
CA LEU A 4 -8.56 18.17 -4.22
C LEU A 4 -9.36 16.85 -4.20
N LEU A 5 -10.12 16.62 -3.14
CA LEU A 5 -10.97 15.45 -2.95
C LEU A 5 -12.42 15.87 -2.73
N SER A 6 -13.33 14.90 -2.79
CA SER A 6 -14.73 15.07 -2.38
C SER A 6 -14.84 15.30 -0.87
N THR A 7 -16.02 15.66 -0.37
CA THR A 7 -16.29 15.76 1.07
C THR A 7 -16.05 14.41 1.76
N SER A 8 -16.55 13.32 1.18
CA SER A 8 -16.32 11.95 1.66
C SER A 8 -14.83 11.61 1.61
N GLY A 9 -14.13 11.89 0.49
CA GLY A 9 -12.70 11.66 0.34
C GLY A 9 -11.87 12.42 1.36
N ASN A 10 -12.18 13.68 1.65
CA ASN A 10 -11.48 14.46 2.67
C ASN A 10 -11.68 13.89 4.08
N ARG A 11 -12.90 13.39 4.41
CA ARG A 11 -13.19 12.74 5.70
C ARG A 11 -12.38 11.44 5.84
N LEU A 12 -12.37 10.59 4.81
CA LEU A 12 -11.62 9.34 4.78
C LEU A 12 -10.10 9.59 4.80
N LEU A 13 -9.61 10.61 4.10
CA LEU A 13 -8.21 11.01 4.15
C LEU A 13 -7.78 11.42 5.57
N GLY A 14 -8.62 12.20 6.26
CA GLY A 14 -8.39 12.55 7.66
C GLY A 14 -8.28 11.33 8.57
N LEU A 15 -9.16 10.34 8.38
CA LEU A 15 -9.14 9.07 9.11
C LEU A 15 -7.84 8.28 8.84
N CYS A 16 -7.40 8.21 7.57
CA CYS A 16 -6.14 7.57 7.21
C CYS A 16 -4.92 8.29 7.82
N ASP A 17 -4.95 9.61 7.89
CA ASP A 17 -3.90 10.39 8.55
C ASP A 17 -3.86 10.13 10.08
N ASP A 18 -5.01 9.97 10.73
CA ASP A 18 -5.09 9.59 12.14
C ASP A 18 -4.53 8.18 12.34
N ALA A 19 -4.91 7.22 11.49
CA ALA A 19 -4.41 5.86 11.52
C ALA A 19 -2.88 5.82 11.33
N SER A 20 -2.34 6.57 10.36
CA SER A 20 -0.90 6.60 10.10
C SER A 20 -0.10 7.16 11.29
N ARG A 21 -0.63 8.17 11.99
CA ARG A 21 -0.02 8.70 13.21
C ARG A 21 -0.06 7.69 14.37
N ALA A 22 -1.17 6.98 14.51
CA ALA A 22 -1.33 5.94 15.52
C ALA A 22 -0.34 4.78 15.28
N VAL A 23 -0.25 4.29 14.03
CA VAL A 23 0.72 3.25 13.64
C VAL A 23 2.15 3.72 13.90
N ALA A 24 2.55 4.89 13.40
CA ALA A 24 3.91 5.42 13.59
C ALA A 24 4.29 5.54 15.08
N SER A 25 3.32 5.89 15.94
CA SER A 25 3.53 5.94 17.38
C SER A 25 3.66 4.55 18.01
N SER A 26 2.81 3.60 17.60
CA SER A 26 2.75 2.25 18.20
C SER A 26 3.99 1.41 17.91
N ILE A 27 4.59 1.57 16.71
CA ILE A 27 5.74 0.75 16.28
C ILE A 27 7.10 1.39 16.58
N ARG A 28 7.16 2.66 16.99
CA ARG A 28 8.39 3.45 17.10
C ARG A 28 9.52 2.73 17.83
N ASP A 29 9.21 2.19 19.00
CA ASP A 29 10.21 1.55 19.88
C ASP A 29 10.52 0.10 19.49
N MET A 30 9.85 -0.41 18.44
CA MET A 30 10.01 -1.78 17.93
C MET A 30 10.89 -1.81 16.67
N ILE A 31 11.07 -0.67 15.99
CA ILE A 31 11.86 -0.58 14.76
C ILE A 31 13.32 -0.92 15.04
N GLY A 32 13.89 -1.81 14.23
CA GLY A 32 15.29 -2.24 14.36
C GLY A 32 15.56 -3.09 15.61
N THR A 33 14.52 -3.68 16.24
CA THR A 33 14.67 -4.45 17.47
C THR A 33 14.26 -5.93 17.29
N ALA A 34 14.95 -6.81 18.02
CA ALA A 34 14.59 -8.23 18.05
C ALA A 34 13.21 -8.48 18.66
N SER A 35 12.77 -7.63 19.59
CA SER A 35 11.46 -7.74 20.24
C SER A 35 10.31 -7.48 19.26
N GLY A 36 10.45 -6.50 18.36
CA GLY A 36 9.48 -6.24 17.30
C GLY A 36 9.29 -7.41 16.34
N GLY A 37 10.38 -8.19 16.13
CA GLY A 37 10.39 -9.35 15.25
C GLY A 37 9.89 -10.65 15.88
N GLN A 38 9.51 -10.67 17.17
CA GLN A 38 9.00 -11.88 17.82
C GLN A 38 7.67 -12.30 17.22
N MET A 39 7.54 -13.60 16.91
CA MET A 39 6.29 -14.19 16.42
C MET A 39 5.24 -14.23 17.52
N VAL A 40 4.02 -13.88 17.18
CA VAL A 40 2.88 -13.87 18.10
C VAL A 40 1.89 -14.99 17.79
N ASN A 41 1.50 -15.10 16.53
CA ASN A 41 0.56 -16.09 15.98
C ASN A 41 0.80 -16.27 14.48
N MET A 42 0.01 -17.12 13.83
CA MET A 42 -0.10 -17.16 12.38
C MET A 42 -1.16 -16.16 11.94
N GLY A 43 -0.83 -15.35 10.95
CA GLY A 43 -1.75 -14.43 10.30
C GLY A 43 -2.80 -15.15 9.46
N ALA A 44 -3.81 -14.40 9.03
CA ALA A 44 -4.90 -14.93 8.19
C ALA A 44 -4.39 -15.39 6.82
N ASP A 45 -3.29 -14.85 6.34
CA ASP A 45 -2.60 -15.21 5.11
C ASP A 45 -1.71 -16.47 5.22
N GLY A 46 -1.57 -17.02 6.44
CA GLY A 46 -0.71 -18.17 6.73
C GLY A 46 0.76 -17.83 6.96
N THR A 47 1.12 -16.55 7.03
CA THR A 47 2.46 -16.09 7.42
C THR A 47 2.54 -15.80 8.93
N PRO A 48 3.73 -15.83 9.56
CA PRO A 48 3.86 -15.50 10.99
C PRO A 48 3.64 -14.00 11.24
N THR A 49 2.58 -13.65 11.98
CA THR A 49 2.37 -12.31 12.55
C THR A 49 3.41 -12.01 13.61
N LYS A 50 4.06 -10.86 13.53
CA LYS A 50 5.04 -10.42 14.52
C LYS A 50 4.43 -9.40 15.50
N VAL A 51 5.15 -9.12 16.58
CA VAL A 51 4.72 -8.14 17.58
C VAL A 51 4.48 -6.78 16.96
N ILE A 52 5.36 -6.35 16.05
CA ILE A 52 5.26 -5.04 15.37
C ILE A 52 4.05 -4.97 14.45
N ASP A 53 3.74 -6.05 13.69
CA ASP A 53 2.60 -6.12 12.78
C ASP A 53 1.29 -6.01 13.56
N ARG A 54 1.18 -6.78 14.67
CA ARG A 54 0.02 -6.72 15.55
C ARG A 54 -0.16 -5.35 16.19
N ALA A 55 0.93 -4.67 16.57
CA ALA A 55 0.84 -3.33 17.14
C ALA A 55 0.34 -2.32 16.10
N ALA A 56 0.84 -2.41 14.87
CA ALA A 56 0.39 -1.58 13.76
C ALA A 56 -1.10 -1.82 13.45
N GLU A 57 -1.52 -3.08 13.32
CA GLU A 57 -2.92 -3.41 13.03
C GLU A 57 -3.87 -2.93 14.12
N ASN A 58 -3.56 -3.19 15.40
CA ASN A 58 -4.37 -2.72 16.52
C ASN A 58 -4.54 -1.20 16.48
N ALA A 59 -3.48 -0.45 16.19
CA ALA A 59 -3.52 1.00 16.12
C ALA A 59 -4.48 1.51 15.03
N VAL A 60 -4.51 0.86 13.86
CA VAL A 60 -5.48 1.20 12.80
C VAL A 60 -6.91 0.87 13.25
N LEU A 61 -7.14 -0.35 13.76
CA LEU A 61 -8.48 -0.80 14.16
C LEU A 61 -9.06 0.06 15.28
N ASP A 62 -8.26 0.50 16.25
CA ASP A 62 -8.69 1.41 17.33
C ASP A 62 -9.14 2.77 16.78
N VAL A 63 -8.44 3.31 15.77
CA VAL A 63 -8.85 4.55 15.09
C VAL A 63 -10.15 4.35 14.33
N LEU A 64 -10.28 3.25 13.58
CA LEU A 64 -11.51 2.94 12.84
C LEU A 64 -12.71 2.79 13.77
N GLN A 65 -12.55 2.06 14.89
CA GLN A 65 -13.59 1.89 15.91
C GLN A 65 -14.03 3.23 16.52
N SER A 66 -13.07 4.11 16.78
CA SER A 66 -13.32 5.42 17.39
C SER A 66 -13.97 6.41 16.43
N SER A 67 -13.95 6.15 15.13
CA SER A 67 -14.48 7.07 14.09
C SER A 67 -16.01 7.15 14.07
N GLY A 68 -16.69 6.15 14.63
CA GLY A 68 -18.15 6.01 14.54
C GLY A 68 -18.68 5.63 13.15
N MET A 69 -17.79 5.31 12.19
CA MET A 69 -18.13 4.82 10.85
C MET A 69 -18.15 3.29 10.82
N GLY A 70 -18.91 2.71 9.90
CA GLY A 70 -18.97 1.27 9.68
C GLY A 70 -17.96 0.80 8.64
N PHE A 71 -17.19 -0.25 8.94
CA PHE A 71 -16.23 -0.85 8.01
C PHE A 71 -16.31 -2.37 7.99
N LEU A 72 -16.19 -2.93 6.79
CA LEU A 72 -15.79 -4.32 6.59
C LEU A 72 -14.32 -4.30 6.18
N VAL A 73 -13.43 -4.65 7.10
CA VAL A 73 -11.98 -4.60 6.90
C VAL A 73 -11.49 -5.98 6.48
N LEU A 74 -10.76 -6.03 5.37
CA LEU A 74 -9.91 -7.18 5.02
C LEU A 74 -8.47 -6.82 5.37
N SER A 75 -7.97 -7.38 6.47
CA SER A 75 -6.62 -7.14 6.97
C SER A 75 -5.70 -8.32 6.68
N GLU A 76 -4.42 -8.03 6.46
CA GLU A 76 -3.38 -9.04 6.26
C GLU A 76 -3.28 -10.01 7.44
N GLU A 77 -3.29 -9.47 8.67
CA GLU A 77 -3.00 -10.25 9.88
C GLU A 77 -4.22 -10.97 10.45
N ARG A 78 -5.39 -10.31 10.50
CA ARG A 78 -6.62 -10.85 11.09
C ARG A 78 -7.62 -11.40 10.09
N GLY A 79 -7.41 -11.13 8.78
CA GLY A 79 -8.44 -11.41 7.78
C GLY A 79 -9.62 -10.44 7.89
N GLU A 80 -10.84 -10.95 7.85
CA GLU A 80 -12.05 -10.13 7.88
C GLU A 80 -12.35 -9.65 9.30
N VAL A 81 -12.50 -8.33 9.46
CA VAL A 81 -12.90 -7.67 10.71
C VAL A 81 -14.06 -6.71 10.42
N ARG A 82 -15.17 -6.86 11.17
CA ARG A 82 -16.33 -5.99 11.07
C ARG A 82 -16.30 -4.93 12.15
N ILE A 83 -16.46 -3.66 11.77
CA ILE A 83 -16.59 -2.51 12.65
C ILE A 83 -17.94 -1.85 12.40
N GLY A 84 -18.75 -1.71 13.46
CA GLY A 84 -20.13 -1.22 13.38
C GLY A 84 -21.13 -2.29 12.95
N GLU A 85 -22.43 -2.00 13.13
CA GLU A 85 -23.51 -2.95 12.83
C GLU A 85 -23.78 -3.06 11.32
N ASN A 86 -23.75 -1.93 10.61
CA ASN A 86 -24.02 -1.84 9.18
C ASN A 86 -22.84 -1.14 8.49
N PRO A 87 -21.79 -1.88 8.12
CA PRO A 87 -20.65 -1.29 7.43
C PRO A 87 -21.06 -0.81 6.03
N ASP A 88 -20.77 0.43 5.74
CA ASP A 88 -20.99 1.11 4.45
C ASP A 88 -19.68 1.32 3.67
N HIS A 89 -18.55 0.94 4.30
CA HIS A 89 -17.24 1.00 3.68
C HIS A 89 -16.56 -0.37 3.70
N PHE A 90 -15.92 -0.72 2.59
CA PHE A 90 -15.03 -1.85 2.48
C PHE A 90 -13.58 -1.36 2.53
N LEU A 91 -12.74 -1.96 3.37
CA LEU A 91 -11.36 -1.50 3.59
C LEU A 91 -10.36 -2.65 3.46
N HIS A 92 -9.38 -2.49 2.56
CA HIS A 92 -8.22 -3.36 2.48
C HIS A 92 -7.09 -2.73 3.27
N LEU A 93 -6.46 -3.51 4.16
CA LEU A 93 -5.44 -3.06 5.10
C LEU A 93 -4.21 -3.95 5.06
N ASP A 94 -3.07 -3.35 4.73
CA ASP A 94 -1.77 -3.84 5.14
C ASP A 94 -1.20 -2.83 6.16
N PRO A 95 -1.18 -3.18 7.45
CA PRO A 95 -0.81 -2.26 8.51
C PRO A 95 0.69 -1.93 8.53
N LEU A 96 1.53 -2.82 7.99
CA LEU A 96 2.98 -2.64 7.93
C LEU A 96 3.62 -3.40 6.75
N ASP A 97 3.41 -2.90 5.53
CA ASP A 97 4.12 -3.40 4.35
C ASP A 97 5.63 -3.15 4.46
N GLY A 98 6.40 -4.22 4.39
CA GLY A 98 7.85 -4.16 4.62
C GLY A 98 8.25 -4.46 6.06
N THR A 99 7.56 -5.35 6.76
CA THR A 99 7.86 -5.78 8.14
C THR A 99 9.32 -6.18 8.32
N PHE A 100 9.91 -6.92 7.36
CA PHE A 100 11.33 -7.29 7.41
C PHE A 100 12.23 -6.06 7.49
N ASN A 101 11.94 -5.03 6.69
CA ASN A 101 12.69 -3.78 6.70
C ASN A 101 12.56 -3.07 8.05
N ALA A 102 11.34 -2.97 8.58
CA ALA A 102 11.09 -2.32 9.84
C ALA A 102 11.86 -2.99 11.00
N ILE A 103 11.81 -4.31 11.13
CA ILE A 103 12.54 -5.04 12.19
C ILE A 103 14.07 -5.07 11.97
N SER A 104 14.52 -4.93 10.73
CA SER A 104 15.93 -4.85 10.38
C SER A 104 16.50 -3.42 10.46
N GLY A 105 15.66 -2.41 10.76
CA GLY A 105 16.06 -1.01 10.79
C GLY A 105 16.33 -0.39 9.42
N ILE A 106 15.84 -1.02 8.33
CA ILE A 106 15.91 -0.46 6.98
C ILE A 106 14.75 0.51 6.79
N PRO A 107 14.98 1.81 6.55
CA PRO A 107 13.93 2.84 6.56
C PRO A 107 13.11 2.85 5.26
N PHE A 108 12.42 1.74 4.97
CA PHE A 108 11.57 1.58 3.80
C PHE A 108 10.43 0.59 4.10
N TYR A 109 9.35 1.09 4.70
CA TYR A 109 8.14 0.37 5.11
C TYR A 109 6.96 1.34 5.20
N ALA A 110 5.75 0.85 4.99
CA ALA A 110 4.57 1.68 4.83
C ALA A 110 3.32 1.09 5.49
N LEU A 111 2.34 1.96 5.76
CA LEU A 111 0.93 1.62 5.95
C LEU A 111 0.23 1.74 4.60
N SER A 112 -0.53 0.73 4.20
CA SER A 112 -1.33 0.72 2.97
C SER A 112 -2.80 0.53 3.31
N ILE A 113 -3.65 1.49 2.88
CA ILE A 113 -5.09 1.47 3.09
C ILE A 113 -5.79 1.77 1.76
N TYR A 114 -6.73 0.91 1.38
CA TYR A 114 -7.69 1.19 0.33
C TYR A 114 -9.10 1.13 0.89
N ILE A 115 -9.90 2.16 0.65
CA ILE A 115 -11.29 2.24 1.11
C ILE A 115 -12.20 2.38 -0.11
N SER A 116 -13.25 1.59 -0.17
CA SER A 116 -14.34 1.74 -1.14
C SER A 116 -15.68 1.80 -0.42
N GLY A 117 -16.58 2.63 -0.92
CA GLY A 117 -17.96 2.79 -0.50
C GLY A 117 -18.77 3.37 -1.65
N ASP A 118 -20.06 3.58 -1.45
CA ASP A 118 -20.98 4.01 -2.52
C ASP A 118 -20.56 5.33 -3.18
N ASP A 119 -19.97 6.26 -2.40
CA ASP A 119 -19.66 7.61 -2.85
C ASP A 119 -18.19 7.88 -3.13
N CYS A 120 -17.28 6.99 -2.73
CA CYS A 120 -15.85 7.28 -2.75
C CYS A 120 -14.99 6.01 -2.80
N ARG A 121 -13.92 6.07 -3.62
CA ARG A 121 -12.81 5.10 -3.56
C ARG A 121 -11.54 5.88 -3.29
N LEU A 122 -10.85 5.54 -2.19
CA LEU A 122 -9.63 6.21 -1.73
C LEU A 122 -8.50 5.20 -1.58
N GLY A 123 -7.36 5.48 -2.21
CA GLY A 123 -6.09 4.80 -1.95
C GLY A 123 -5.19 5.69 -1.10
N TYR A 124 -4.57 5.12 -0.09
CA TYR A 124 -3.66 5.81 0.83
C TYR A 124 -2.47 4.94 1.18
N ILE A 125 -1.27 5.47 0.97
CA ILE A 125 0.00 4.84 1.35
C ILE A 125 0.80 5.85 2.16
N TYR A 126 1.29 5.44 3.32
CA TYR A 126 2.09 6.30 4.20
C TYR A 126 3.46 5.70 4.45
N ASP A 127 4.51 6.38 3.98
CA ASP A 127 5.90 6.07 4.31
C ASP A 127 6.13 6.34 5.80
N LEU A 128 6.10 5.29 6.61
CA LEU A 128 6.25 5.36 8.06
C LEU A 128 7.66 5.78 8.48
N ALA A 129 8.65 5.57 7.62
CA ALA A 129 10.03 5.95 7.91
C ALA A 129 10.30 7.44 7.66
N ARG A 130 9.63 8.04 6.65
CA ARG A 130 9.85 9.44 6.26
C ARG A 130 8.71 10.38 6.59
N GLY A 131 7.58 9.85 7.06
CA GLY A 131 6.41 10.66 7.37
C GLY A 131 5.75 11.28 6.14
N GLN A 132 5.78 10.59 4.98
CA GLN A 132 5.25 11.09 3.73
C GLN A 132 4.05 10.24 3.28
N ARG A 133 2.92 10.89 2.98
CA ARG A 133 1.75 10.22 2.44
C ARG A 133 1.66 10.36 0.92
N PHE A 134 1.05 9.34 0.30
CA PHE A 134 0.60 9.30 -1.08
C PHE A 134 -0.87 8.88 -1.08
N TYR A 135 -1.70 9.57 -1.85
CA TYR A 135 -3.12 9.28 -1.85
C TYR A 135 -3.78 9.65 -3.17
N ALA A 136 -4.90 8.99 -3.45
CA ALA A 136 -5.74 9.28 -4.59
C ALA A 136 -7.21 8.97 -4.26
N GLU A 137 -8.12 9.81 -4.76
CA GLU A 137 -9.54 9.49 -4.88
C GLU A 137 -9.85 9.24 -6.35
N ALA A 138 -10.65 8.22 -6.64
CA ALA A 138 -11.02 7.85 -8.01
C ALA A 138 -11.62 9.04 -8.78
N GLY A 139 -11.06 9.32 -9.96
CA GLY A 139 -11.46 10.42 -10.84
C GLY A 139 -10.95 11.81 -10.42
N ARG A 140 -10.09 11.91 -9.39
CA ARG A 140 -9.61 13.21 -8.88
C ARG A 140 -8.11 13.40 -8.95
N GLY A 141 -7.39 12.38 -9.39
CA GLY A 141 -5.93 12.40 -9.51
C GLY A 141 -5.22 11.95 -8.24
N ALA A 142 -3.90 11.81 -8.34
CA ALA A 142 -3.02 11.35 -7.28
C ALA A 142 -2.18 12.50 -6.71
N TYR A 143 -1.90 12.42 -5.41
CA TYR A 143 -1.24 13.48 -4.64
C TYR A 143 -0.21 12.91 -3.66
N ALA A 144 0.77 13.75 -3.30
CA ALA A 144 1.75 13.46 -2.25
C ALA A 144 1.79 14.61 -1.23
N GLY A 145 2.25 14.31 -0.01
CA GLY A 145 2.45 15.30 1.05
C GLY A 145 1.17 16.08 1.35
N SER A 146 1.24 17.39 1.31
CA SER A 146 0.13 18.30 1.63
C SER A 146 -0.83 18.58 0.47
N GLY A 147 -0.68 17.89 -0.68
CA GLY A 147 -1.53 18.08 -1.86
C GLY A 147 -0.75 18.40 -3.14
N GLU A 148 0.52 18.03 -3.19
CA GLU A 148 1.32 18.06 -4.41
C GLU A 148 0.77 17.03 -5.40
N ARG A 149 0.29 17.45 -6.57
CA ARG A 149 -0.17 16.52 -7.60
C ARG A 149 1.02 15.74 -8.17
N ILE A 150 0.87 14.44 -8.27
CA ILE A 150 1.92 13.55 -8.79
C ILE A 150 1.47 12.91 -10.11
N CYS A 151 2.43 12.49 -10.92
CA CYS A 151 2.20 11.73 -12.14
C CYS A 151 3.34 10.74 -12.36
N VAL A 152 3.03 9.67 -13.09
CA VAL A 152 4.01 8.65 -13.47
C VAL A 152 5.11 9.23 -14.35
N SER A 153 6.22 8.49 -14.48
CA SER A 153 7.33 8.83 -15.39
C SER A 153 6.83 8.97 -16.83
N ARG A 154 7.43 9.91 -17.56
CA ARG A 154 7.22 10.08 -19.01
C ARG A 154 8.30 9.41 -19.84
N ASN A 155 9.15 8.61 -19.22
CA ASN A 155 10.19 7.89 -19.92
C ASN A 155 9.55 6.78 -20.77
N GLU A 156 9.81 6.79 -22.09
CA GLU A 156 9.27 5.83 -23.05
C GLU A 156 10.34 4.85 -23.55
N ASP A 157 11.62 5.16 -23.30
CA ASP A 157 12.74 4.28 -23.69
C ASP A 157 13.00 3.23 -22.61
N PHE A 158 12.61 2.00 -22.89
CA PHE A 158 12.78 0.87 -21.98
C PHE A 158 14.22 0.66 -21.50
N LYS A 159 15.21 1.01 -22.35
CA LYS A 159 16.65 0.93 -22.00
C LYS A 159 17.06 1.88 -20.88
N ASN A 160 16.27 2.93 -20.64
CA ASN A 160 16.49 3.90 -19.57
C ASN A 160 15.67 3.62 -18.32
N PHE A 161 14.78 2.62 -18.32
CA PHE A 161 13.92 2.32 -17.20
C PHE A 161 14.70 1.94 -15.94
N SER A 162 14.27 2.50 -14.83
CA SER A 162 14.60 2.07 -13.48
C SER A 162 13.33 1.45 -12.87
N ILE A 163 13.34 0.14 -12.66
CA ILE A 163 12.18 -0.59 -12.19
C ILE A 163 12.40 -1.18 -10.80
N SER A 164 11.32 -1.43 -10.08
CA SER A 164 11.32 -2.40 -9.01
C SER A 164 10.76 -3.74 -9.50
N ALA A 165 11.39 -4.85 -9.10
CA ALA A 165 10.94 -6.16 -9.51
C ALA A 165 11.11 -7.19 -8.40
N TYR A 166 10.04 -7.94 -8.15
CA TYR A 166 9.99 -9.02 -7.17
C TYR A 166 10.00 -10.38 -7.85
N THR A 167 10.84 -11.27 -7.35
CA THR A 167 10.93 -12.65 -7.78
C THR A 167 11.28 -13.56 -6.61
N ILE A 168 10.93 -14.84 -6.69
CA ILE A 168 11.21 -15.84 -5.66
C ILE A 168 11.57 -17.18 -6.30
N ARG A 169 12.38 -17.99 -5.62
CA ARG A 169 12.67 -19.35 -6.05
C ARG A 169 11.39 -20.19 -6.17
N PRO A 170 11.27 -21.04 -7.21
CA PRO A 170 12.25 -21.35 -8.27
C PRO A 170 12.21 -20.34 -9.44
N ASN A 171 11.33 -19.32 -9.42
CA ASN A 171 11.00 -18.44 -10.54
C ASN A 171 11.97 -17.26 -10.75
N THR A 172 13.13 -17.26 -10.09
CA THR A 172 14.10 -16.16 -10.18
C THR A 172 14.58 -15.87 -11.60
N GLY A 173 14.59 -16.88 -12.50
CA GLY A 173 14.93 -16.70 -13.89
C GLY A 173 13.95 -15.81 -14.70
N ARG A 174 12.72 -15.60 -14.24
CA ARG A 174 11.73 -14.77 -14.94
C ARG A 174 12.18 -13.32 -15.08
N ILE A 175 12.98 -12.84 -14.15
CA ILE A 175 13.49 -11.46 -14.18
C ILE A 175 14.51 -11.22 -15.30
N THR A 176 15.18 -12.27 -15.82
CA THR A 176 16.27 -12.14 -16.80
C THR A 176 15.81 -11.46 -18.08
N GLY A 177 14.60 -11.81 -18.57
CA GLY A 177 14.03 -11.22 -19.79
C GLY A 177 13.84 -9.71 -19.70
N ILE A 178 13.39 -9.22 -18.54
CA ILE A 178 13.22 -7.79 -18.26
C ILE A 178 14.59 -7.16 -17.96
N GLY A 179 15.41 -7.84 -17.14
CA GLY A 179 16.68 -7.34 -16.67
C GLY A 179 17.66 -7.00 -17.79
N ASN A 180 17.62 -7.75 -18.89
CA ASN A 180 18.45 -7.50 -20.06
C ASN A 180 18.02 -6.28 -20.89
N ARG A 181 16.85 -5.71 -20.60
CA ARG A 181 16.25 -4.62 -21.36
C ARG A 181 16.23 -3.29 -20.62
N VAL A 182 16.22 -3.31 -19.29
CA VAL A 182 16.11 -2.12 -18.45
C VAL A 182 17.46 -1.68 -17.92
N ARG A 183 17.56 -0.41 -17.58
CA ARG A 183 18.82 0.17 -17.06
C ARG A 183 19.12 -0.28 -15.63
N ARG A 184 18.11 -0.39 -14.78
CA ARG A 184 18.27 -0.71 -13.36
C ARG A 184 17.10 -1.50 -12.83
N ILE A 185 17.42 -2.49 -12.00
CA ILE A 185 16.43 -3.21 -11.20
C ILE A 185 16.71 -2.95 -9.72
N ARG A 186 15.65 -2.84 -8.95
CA ARG A 186 15.65 -2.74 -7.49
C ARG A 186 14.65 -3.73 -6.91
N THR A 187 14.81 -4.03 -5.64
CA THR A 187 13.82 -4.69 -4.78
C THR A 187 14.01 -4.04 -3.41
N LEU A 188 13.11 -3.16 -3.02
CA LEU A 188 13.28 -2.32 -1.84
C LEU A 188 12.57 -2.89 -0.60
N GLY A 189 11.58 -3.79 -0.78
CA GLY A 189 10.99 -4.59 0.29
C GLY A 189 9.69 -4.06 0.87
N SER A 190 9.03 -3.12 0.21
CA SER A 190 7.67 -2.65 0.49
C SER A 190 6.96 -2.41 -0.84
N ALA A 191 6.03 -3.30 -1.19
CA ALA A 191 5.38 -3.28 -2.49
C ALA A 191 4.53 -2.01 -2.68
N SER A 192 3.74 -1.65 -1.67
CA SER A 192 2.89 -0.45 -1.69
C SER A 192 3.73 0.82 -1.87
N LEU A 193 4.85 0.94 -1.14
CA LEU A 193 5.71 2.11 -1.24
C LEU A 193 6.44 2.19 -2.57
N GLU A 194 6.86 1.04 -3.14
CA GLU A 194 7.44 0.99 -4.48
C GLU A 194 6.42 1.39 -5.55
N MET A 195 5.15 0.99 -5.41
CA MET A 195 4.06 1.44 -6.27
C MET A 195 3.82 2.96 -6.13
N ALA A 196 3.90 3.52 -4.93
CA ALA A 196 3.83 4.97 -4.72
C ALA A 196 5.00 5.71 -5.40
N LEU A 197 6.21 5.12 -5.42
CA LEU A 197 7.34 5.69 -6.17
C LEU A 197 7.11 5.64 -7.69
N VAL A 198 6.42 4.63 -8.22
CA VAL A 198 5.99 4.60 -9.63
C VAL A 198 4.99 5.71 -9.90
N ALA A 199 3.96 5.86 -9.07
CA ALA A 199 2.96 6.92 -9.22
C ALA A 199 3.58 8.33 -9.19
N ARG A 200 4.68 8.51 -8.45
CA ARG A 200 5.44 9.77 -8.39
C ARG A 200 6.46 9.94 -9.52
N GLY A 201 6.60 8.97 -10.41
CA GLY A 201 7.58 9.00 -11.52
C GLY A 201 9.04 8.84 -11.08
N MET A 202 9.29 8.35 -9.87
CA MET A 202 10.64 8.07 -9.35
C MET A 202 11.15 6.69 -9.78
N LEU A 203 10.23 5.78 -10.06
CA LEU A 203 10.45 4.52 -10.75
C LEU A 203 9.59 4.49 -12.01
N ASP A 204 10.05 3.80 -13.05
CA ASP A 204 9.32 3.70 -14.31
C ASP A 204 8.31 2.53 -14.30
N ALA A 205 8.55 1.50 -13.49
CA ALA A 205 7.64 0.37 -13.30
C ALA A 205 7.87 -0.38 -12.00
N PHE A 206 6.82 -1.06 -11.54
CA PHE A 206 6.85 -2.11 -10.53
C PHE A 206 6.38 -3.41 -11.17
N VAL A 207 7.10 -4.51 -10.92
CA VAL A 207 6.81 -5.83 -11.51
C VAL A 207 6.91 -6.90 -10.43
N ASP A 208 5.81 -7.62 -10.18
CA ASP A 208 5.81 -8.79 -9.31
C ASP A 208 5.73 -10.09 -10.14
N LEU A 209 6.76 -10.92 -10.04
CA LEU A 209 6.85 -12.19 -10.75
C LEU A 209 6.73 -13.39 -9.81
N ARG A 210 6.36 -13.18 -8.56
CA ARG A 210 6.18 -14.25 -7.56
C ARG A 210 4.89 -15.03 -7.78
N GLY A 211 3.84 -14.38 -8.32
CA GLY A 211 2.52 -14.97 -8.51
C GLY A 211 1.73 -15.17 -7.22
N MET A 212 1.99 -14.32 -6.21
CA MET A 212 1.41 -14.43 -4.87
C MET A 212 1.07 -13.06 -4.26
N MET A 213 0.84 -12.03 -5.10
CA MET A 213 0.36 -10.73 -4.64
C MET A 213 -1.06 -10.84 -4.11
N ARG A 214 -1.30 -10.24 -2.97
CA ARG A 214 -2.61 -10.16 -2.35
C ARG A 214 -3.23 -8.79 -2.64
N VAL A 215 -4.55 -8.73 -2.57
CA VAL A 215 -5.28 -7.48 -2.82
C VAL A 215 -4.91 -6.39 -1.80
N VAL A 216 -4.69 -6.76 -0.54
CA VAL A 216 -4.29 -5.84 0.53
C VAL A 216 -2.95 -5.15 0.26
N ASP A 217 -2.02 -5.85 -0.43
CA ASP A 217 -0.69 -5.32 -0.75
C ASP A 217 -0.74 -4.26 -1.87
N VAL A 218 -1.75 -4.32 -2.77
CA VAL A 218 -1.73 -3.57 -4.03
C VAL A 218 -2.90 -2.63 -4.25
N ALA A 219 -4.03 -2.81 -3.55
CA ALA A 219 -5.26 -2.07 -3.82
C ALA A 219 -5.06 -0.55 -3.82
N ALA A 220 -4.42 -0.02 -2.77
CA ALA A 220 -4.13 1.40 -2.68
C ALA A 220 -3.17 1.86 -3.80
N GLY A 221 -2.12 1.08 -4.04
CA GLY A 221 -1.12 1.39 -5.06
C GLY A 221 -1.68 1.39 -6.48
N ILE A 222 -2.59 0.46 -6.80
CA ILE A 222 -3.29 0.40 -8.09
C ILE A 222 -4.03 1.72 -8.33
N LEU A 223 -4.91 2.12 -7.40
CA LEU A 223 -5.67 3.35 -7.55
C LEU A 223 -4.74 4.58 -7.69
N ILE A 224 -3.69 4.67 -6.86
CA ILE A 224 -2.77 5.80 -6.90
C ILE A 224 -2.01 5.86 -8.24
N ILE A 225 -1.58 4.71 -8.79
CA ILE A 225 -0.91 4.65 -10.10
C ILE A 225 -1.85 5.06 -11.23
N GLU A 226 -3.08 4.54 -11.24
CA GLU A 226 -4.07 4.86 -12.27
C GLU A 226 -4.43 6.35 -12.26
N GLU A 227 -4.66 6.93 -11.09
CA GLU A 227 -4.94 8.36 -10.91
C GLU A 227 -3.72 9.25 -11.19
N ALA A 228 -2.51 8.71 -11.12
CA ALA A 228 -1.28 9.38 -11.57
C ALA A 228 -1.05 9.27 -13.10
N GLY A 229 -1.95 8.61 -13.84
CA GLY A 229 -1.89 8.42 -15.30
C GLY A 229 -1.07 7.20 -15.72
N GLY A 230 -0.79 6.25 -14.80
CA GLY A 230 -0.14 4.98 -15.08
C GLY A 230 -1.10 3.89 -15.55
N ARG A 231 -0.56 2.70 -15.80
CA ARG A 231 -1.32 1.50 -16.18
C ARG A 231 -0.95 0.35 -15.28
N VAL A 232 -1.95 -0.42 -14.88
CA VAL A 232 -1.76 -1.65 -14.08
C VAL A 232 -2.39 -2.82 -14.82
N SER A 233 -1.68 -3.93 -14.90
CA SER A 233 -2.14 -5.15 -15.58
C SER A 233 -1.56 -6.40 -14.93
N ASP A 234 -2.17 -7.54 -15.23
CA ASP A 234 -1.54 -8.85 -15.00
C ASP A 234 -0.39 -9.10 -15.99
N SER A 235 0.24 -10.28 -15.89
CA SER A 235 1.34 -10.71 -16.78
C SER A 235 0.92 -10.88 -18.23
N ASP A 236 -0.37 -11.04 -18.51
CA ASP A 236 -0.92 -11.23 -19.85
C ASP A 236 -1.39 -9.92 -20.48
N GLY A 237 -1.28 -8.83 -19.72
CA GLY A 237 -1.67 -7.48 -20.15
C GLY A 237 -3.14 -7.15 -19.92
N ASN A 238 -3.90 -8.02 -19.24
CA ASN A 238 -5.29 -7.72 -18.88
C ASN A 238 -5.32 -6.72 -17.74
N GLN A 239 -6.23 -5.76 -17.80
CA GLN A 239 -6.42 -4.80 -16.71
C GLN A 239 -6.86 -5.52 -15.44
N LEU A 240 -6.25 -5.15 -14.31
CA LEU A 240 -6.67 -5.67 -13.02
C LEU A 240 -7.93 -4.93 -12.56
N HIS A 241 -8.98 -5.71 -12.27
CA HIS A 241 -10.18 -5.18 -11.64
C HIS A 241 -10.12 -5.45 -10.14
N MET A 242 -10.33 -4.41 -9.34
CA MET A 242 -10.43 -4.58 -7.89
C MET A 242 -11.76 -5.28 -7.57
N ALA A 243 -11.70 -6.41 -6.85
CA ALA A 243 -12.91 -7.06 -6.34
C ALA A 243 -13.59 -6.12 -5.34
N GLY A 244 -14.68 -5.50 -5.74
CA GLY A 244 -15.42 -4.46 -5.02
C GLY A 244 -16.25 -3.58 -5.94
N ASP A 245 -16.08 -3.74 -7.26
CA ASP A 245 -16.94 -3.13 -8.28
C ASP A 245 -18.20 -3.98 -8.56
N MET A 246 -18.73 -4.71 -7.52
CA MET A 246 -20.02 -5.41 -7.60
C MET A 246 -21.01 -4.76 -6.65
#